data_e03aa5bb45192aac38f03e55f8fc7c9f
#
_entry.id   e03aa5bb45192aac38f03e55f8fc7c9f
#
_cell.length_a   1.000
_cell.length_b   1.000
_cell.length_c   1.000
_cell.angle_alpha   90.00
_cell.angle_beta   90.00
_cell.angle_gamma   90.00
#
_symmetry.space_group_name_H-M   'P 1'
#
loop_
_entity.id
_entity.type
_entity.pdbx_description
1 polymer ?
#
loop_
_entity_poly.entity_id
_entity_poly.type
_entity_poly.pdbx_seq_one_letter_code
_entity_poly.pdbx_strand_id
1 'polypeptide(L)'
;MIDISSDINNRYSRFKLISWWEQSILKNSKILVIGCGALGNEIVKNLAMLGAGNIFVVDMDRVEKSNLSRSVLFRKEDEGKSKAEKICRRAKEINEDLNIKYFNGNVFELGLGVFKEMDIIICGLDNREARLFVNQSCWKVNRPWSDGAIEVLNGVARMFIPPDGVCYECTRNEADYKLLN
;
A
#
# COMPACT_ATOMS: atom_id res chain seq x y z
N MET A 1 -9.01 -35.10 3.74
CA MET A 1 -8.17 -34.78 4.92
C MET A 1 -6.96 -34.04 4.38
N ILE A 2 -6.74 -32.78 4.75
CA ILE A 2 -5.60 -32.01 4.26
C ILE A 2 -4.39 -32.45 5.08
N ASP A 3 -3.39 -33.03 4.43
CA ASP A 3 -2.14 -33.44 5.09
C ASP A 3 -1.31 -32.18 5.39
N ILE A 4 -1.26 -31.80 6.66
CA ILE A 4 -0.50 -30.67 7.17
C ILE A 4 0.92 -31.09 7.58
N SER A 5 1.22 -32.37 7.53
CA SER A 5 2.42 -32.98 8.16
C SER A 5 3.74 -32.67 7.43
N SER A 6 3.73 -32.33 6.14
CA SER A 6 4.95 -32.30 5.33
C SER A 6 5.66 -30.93 5.29
N ASP A 7 5.11 -29.84 5.88
CA ASP A 7 5.69 -28.50 5.69
C ASP A 7 5.40 -27.52 6.86
N ILE A 8 5.44 -28.06 8.08
CA ILE A 8 5.10 -27.31 9.31
C ILE A 8 6.04 -26.12 9.56
N ASN A 9 7.24 -26.12 8.98
CA ASN A 9 8.25 -25.09 9.18
C ASN A 9 8.22 -23.95 8.15
N ASN A 10 7.31 -23.98 7.16
CA ASN A 10 7.19 -22.91 6.20
C ASN A 10 6.28 -21.81 6.76
N ARG A 11 6.73 -20.54 6.77
CA ARG A 11 5.99 -19.36 7.22
C ARG A 11 4.57 -19.29 6.62
N TYR A 12 4.39 -19.73 5.37
CA TYR A 12 3.15 -19.64 4.62
C TYR A 12 2.32 -20.92 4.59
N SER A 13 2.72 -21.95 5.36
CA SER A 13 2.06 -23.27 5.34
C SER A 13 0.57 -23.19 5.64
N ARG A 14 0.15 -22.27 6.52
CA ARG A 14 -1.27 -22.08 6.87
C ARG A 14 -2.12 -21.57 5.72
N PHE A 15 -1.54 -20.82 4.79
CA PHE A 15 -2.26 -20.30 3.62
C PHE A 15 -2.64 -21.40 2.63
N LYS A 16 -1.95 -22.54 2.63
CA LYS A 16 -2.32 -23.73 1.84
C LYS A 16 -3.71 -24.27 2.18
N LEU A 17 -4.27 -23.91 3.36
CA LEU A 17 -5.63 -24.27 3.77
C LEU A 17 -6.71 -23.46 3.04
N ILE A 18 -6.33 -22.36 2.39
CA ILE A 18 -7.22 -21.48 1.64
C ILE A 18 -7.17 -21.94 0.18
N SER A 19 -8.25 -22.53 -0.32
CA SER A 19 -8.29 -23.22 -1.63
C SER A 19 -7.96 -22.33 -2.84
N TRP A 20 -8.20 -21.03 -2.74
CA TRP A 20 -7.93 -20.05 -3.79
C TRP A 20 -6.60 -19.28 -3.59
N TRP A 21 -5.87 -19.54 -2.51
CA TRP A 21 -4.62 -18.85 -2.22
C TRP A 21 -3.46 -19.45 -3.01
N GLU A 22 -2.78 -18.62 -3.76
CA GLU A 22 -1.58 -18.97 -4.50
C GLU A 22 -0.42 -18.06 -4.10
N GLN A 23 0.47 -18.56 -3.24
CA GLN A 23 1.58 -17.80 -2.68
C GLN A 23 2.56 -17.28 -3.74
N SER A 24 2.70 -17.99 -4.85
CA SER A 24 3.59 -17.61 -5.94
C SER A 24 3.13 -16.33 -6.64
N ILE A 25 1.83 -16.08 -6.73
CA ILE A 25 1.28 -14.86 -7.30
C ILE A 25 1.72 -13.67 -6.45
N LEU A 26 1.53 -13.73 -5.13
CA LEU A 26 1.89 -12.64 -4.23
C LEU A 26 3.42 -12.42 -4.18
N LYS A 27 4.19 -13.51 -4.17
CA LYS A 27 5.66 -13.46 -4.19
C LYS A 27 6.21 -12.80 -5.46
N ASN A 28 5.55 -12.94 -6.60
CA ASN A 28 6.00 -12.37 -7.86
C ASN A 28 5.39 -10.98 -8.12
N SER A 29 4.35 -10.59 -7.38
CA SER A 29 3.66 -9.31 -7.57
C SER A 29 4.56 -8.11 -7.27
N LYS A 30 4.36 -7.05 -8.05
CA LYS A 30 4.95 -5.73 -7.87
C LYS A 30 3.89 -4.78 -7.34
N ILE A 31 4.03 -4.31 -6.13
CA ILE A 31 3.03 -3.53 -5.41
C ILE A 31 3.58 -2.13 -5.14
N LEU A 32 2.86 -1.10 -5.57
CA LEU A 32 3.14 0.28 -5.20
C LEU A 32 2.28 0.66 -3.99
N VAL A 33 2.91 1.09 -2.90
CA VAL A 33 2.21 1.62 -1.73
C VAL A 33 2.46 3.11 -1.63
N ILE A 34 1.40 3.91 -1.66
CA ILE A 34 1.47 5.37 -1.59
C ILE A 34 0.86 5.84 -0.27
N GLY A 35 1.68 6.55 0.52
CA GLY A 35 1.34 6.99 1.87
C GLY A 35 1.83 6.01 2.95
N CYS A 36 2.62 6.53 3.87
CA CYS A 36 3.23 5.81 5.00
C CYS A 36 2.65 6.22 6.36
N GLY A 37 1.45 6.79 6.38
CA GLY A 37 0.71 7.09 7.60
C GLY A 37 0.24 5.83 8.33
N ALA A 38 -0.79 5.94 9.15
CA ALA A 38 -1.33 4.81 9.91
C ALA A 38 -1.75 3.64 9.00
N LEU A 39 -2.52 3.92 7.94
CA LEU A 39 -2.94 2.91 6.97
C LEU A 39 -1.76 2.30 6.22
N GLY A 40 -0.82 3.13 5.73
CA GLY A 40 0.36 2.64 5.01
C GLY A 40 1.24 1.73 5.87
N ASN A 41 1.36 2.03 7.18
CA ASN A 41 2.04 1.16 8.14
C ASN A 41 1.39 -0.23 8.19
N GLU A 42 0.07 -0.28 8.32
CA GLU A 42 -0.68 -1.55 8.38
C GLU A 42 -0.60 -2.31 7.05
N ILE A 43 -0.73 -1.60 5.93
CA ILE A 43 -0.63 -2.18 4.58
C ILE A 43 0.75 -2.85 4.40
N VAL A 44 1.83 -2.10 4.60
CA VAL A 44 3.19 -2.63 4.38
C VAL A 44 3.52 -3.75 5.36
N LYS A 45 3.14 -3.63 6.64
CA LYS A 45 3.30 -4.70 7.63
C LYS A 45 2.60 -5.99 7.16
N ASN A 46 1.33 -5.89 6.77
CA ASN A 46 0.55 -7.05 6.36
C ASN A 46 1.10 -7.66 5.06
N LEU A 47 1.47 -6.86 4.07
CA LEU A 47 2.10 -7.35 2.85
C LEU A 47 3.42 -8.09 3.13
N ALA A 48 4.25 -7.57 4.04
CA ALA A 48 5.49 -8.23 4.44
C ALA A 48 5.22 -9.58 5.14
N MET A 49 4.22 -9.63 6.04
CA MET A 49 3.81 -10.86 6.72
C MET A 49 3.22 -11.90 5.77
N LEU A 50 2.44 -11.45 4.77
CA LEU A 50 1.83 -12.30 3.75
C LEU A 50 2.84 -12.81 2.71
N GLY A 51 4.04 -12.25 2.66
CA GLY A 51 5.08 -12.68 1.74
C GLY A 51 4.97 -12.06 0.35
N ALA A 52 4.54 -10.80 0.27
CA ALA A 52 4.67 -10.03 -0.97
C ALA A 52 6.14 -9.96 -1.38
N GLY A 53 6.43 -10.17 -2.66
CA GLY A 53 7.82 -10.26 -3.12
C GLY A 53 8.45 -8.91 -3.41
N ASN A 54 7.71 -7.99 -4.03
CA ASN A 54 8.25 -6.69 -4.43
C ASN A 54 7.31 -5.56 -4.03
N ILE A 55 7.81 -4.63 -3.25
CA ILE A 55 7.07 -3.44 -2.81
C ILE A 55 7.87 -2.19 -3.14
N PHE A 56 7.21 -1.20 -3.72
CA PHE A 56 7.74 0.14 -3.87
C PHE A 56 6.89 1.10 -3.03
N VAL A 57 7.53 1.83 -2.11
CA VAL A 57 6.86 2.71 -1.14
C VAL A 57 7.13 4.16 -1.48
N VAL A 58 6.11 5.00 -1.44
CA VAL A 58 6.21 6.44 -1.72
C VAL A 58 5.60 7.25 -0.60
N ASP A 59 6.39 8.14 -0.03
CA ASP A 59 5.95 9.12 0.98
C ASP A 59 6.99 10.24 1.10
N MET A 60 6.55 11.47 1.25
CA MET A 60 7.44 12.64 1.38
C MET A 60 7.68 13.08 2.81
N ASP A 61 6.90 12.55 3.76
CA ASP A 61 6.86 13.03 5.13
C ASP A 61 7.98 12.45 6.00
N ARG A 62 8.14 13.11 7.14
CA ARG A 62 9.00 12.64 8.23
C ARG A 62 8.17 12.10 9.39
N VAL A 63 8.76 11.19 10.14
CA VAL A 63 8.14 10.62 11.34
C VAL A 63 8.02 11.70 12.42
N GLU A 64 6.83 11.83 12.97
CA GLU A 64 6.51 12.72 14.07
C GLU A 64 6.09 11.91 15.31
N LYS A 65 6.22 12.52 16.51
CA LYS A 65 5.75 11.91 17.75
C LYS A 65 4.27 11.52 17.72
N SER A 66 3.45 12.36 17.08
CA SER A 66 2.02 12.14 16.88
C SER A 66 1.71 10.85 16.12
N ASN A 67 2.64 10.38 15.27
CA ASN A 67 2.46 9.17 14.48
C ASN A 67 2.59 7.89 15.33
N LEU A 68 3.35 7.94 16.42
CA LEU A 68 3.70 6.76 17.22
C LEU A 68 2.50 6.08 17.91
N SER A 69 1.40 6.80 18.07
CA SER A 69 0.16 6.25 18.64
C SER A 69 -0.60 5.32 17.70
N ARG A 70 -0.31 5.36 16.37
CA ARG A 70 -1.09 4.65 15.33
C ARG A 70 -0.27 4.08 14.18
N SER A 71 1.07 4.13 14.26
CA SER A 71 1.97 3.66 13.19
C SER A 71 2.93 2.62 13.74
N VAL A 72 2.56 1.36 13.63
CA VAL A 72 3.20 0.21 14.28
C VAL A 72 4.68 0.00 13.88
N LEU A 73 5.07 0.44 12.69
CA LEU A 73 6.42 0.28 12.17
C LEU A 73 7.39 1.40 12.57
N PHE A 74 6.90 2.47 13.24
CA PHE A 74 7.76 3.55 13.72
C PHE A 74 8.16 3.37 15.19
N ARG A 75 9.31 3.92 15.53
CA ARG A 75 9.86 3.94 16.88
C ARG A 75 10.20 5.38 17.27
N LYS A 76 10.36 5.63 18.56
CA LYS A 76 10.71 6.95 19.11
C LYS A 76 12.00 7.52 18.47
N GLU A 77 12.99 6.68 18.25
CA GLU A 77 14.26 7.04 17.62
C GLU A 77 14.16 7.34 16.11
N ASP A 78 13.01 7.14 15.51
CA ASP A 78 12.76 7.44 14.10
C ASP A 78 12.24 8.87 13.88
N GLU A 79 11.95 9.61 14.94
CA GLU A 79 11.49 11.00 14.87
C GLU A 79 12.41 11.85 13.97
N GLY A 80 11.81 12.63 13.06
CA GLY A 80 12.49 13.47 12.07
C GLY A 80 13.06 12.73 10.86
N LYS A 81 13.04 11.39 10.83
CA LYS A 81 13.53 10.59 9.71
C LYS A 81 12.42 10.33 8.67
N SER A 82 12.79 10.00 7.43
CA SER A 82 11.83 9.70 6.36
C SER A 82 10.91 8.54 6.74
N LYS A 83 9.59 8.74 6.59
CA LYS A 83 8.58 7.69 6.81
C LYS A 83 8.82 6.51 5.86
N ALA A 84 9.01 6.78 4.57
CA ALA A 84 9.22 5.77 3.54
C ALA A 84 10.45 4.90 3.82
N GLU A 85 11.59 5.53 4.21
CA GLU A 85 12.80 4.80 4.59
C GLU A 85 12.56 3.87 5.77
N LYS A 86 11.91 4.38 6.83
CA LYS A 86 11.73 3.61 8.07
C LYS A 86 10.79 2.44 7.92
N ILE A 87 9.70 2.64 7.18
CA ILE A 87 8.78 1.53 6.82
C ILE A 87 9.53 0.43 6.07
N CYS A 88 10.33 0.77 5.07
CA CYS A 88 11.08 -0.22 4.29
C CYS A 88 12.05 -1.02 5.17
N ARG A 89 12.78 -0.34 6.04
CA ARG A 89 13.68 -1.01 6.98
C ARG A 89 12.93 -2.00 7.88
N ARG A 90 11.82 -1.56 8.51
CA ARG A 90 11.04 -2.41 9.40
C ARG A 90 10.34 -3.56 8.68
N ALA A 91 9.87 -3.34 7.45
CA ALA A 91 9.30 -4.42 6.65
C ALA A 91 10.33 -5.52 6.34
N LYS A 92 11.58 -5.15 6.08
CA LYS A 92 12.70 -6.10 5.92
C LYS A 92 12.99 -6.89 7.20
N GLU A 93 12.85 -6.28 8.38
CA GLU A 93 12.98 -6.98 9.66
C GLU A 93 11.87 -8.02 9.88
N ILE A 94 10.67 -7.78 9.31
CA ILE A 94 9.55 -8.73 9.33
C ILE A 94 9.79 -9.88 8.33
N ASN A 95 10.25 -9.55 7.14
CA ASN A 95 10.50 -10.50 6.06
C ASN A 95 11.78 -10.13 5.28
N GLU A 96 12.85 -10.85 5.53
CA GLU A 96 14.16 -10.61 4.91
C GLU A 96 14.19 -10.86 3.39
N ASP A 97 13.30 -11.74 2.90
CA ASP A 97 13.17 -12.06 1.46
C ASP A 97 12.48 -10.94 0.67
N LEU A 98 11.81 -10.00 1.34
CA LEU A 98 11.06 -8.93 0.71
C LEU A 98 11.99 -7.98 -0.07
N ASN A 99 11.79 -7.83 -1.37
CA ASN A 99 12.41 -6.80 -2.16
C ASN A 99 11.61 -5.50 -2.03
N ILE A 100 12.02 -4.64 -1.11
CA ILE A 100 11.33 -3.37 -0.85
C ILE A 100 12.26 -2.18 -1.12
N LYS A 101 11.74 -1.21 -1.88
CA LYS A 101 12.40 0.05 -2.21
C LYS A 101 11.50 1.21 -1.83
N TYR A 102 12.05 2.41 -1.71
CA TYR A 102 11.28 3.60 -1.41
C TYR A 102 11.69 4.79 -2.25
N PHE A 103 10.76 5.71 -2.38
CA PHE A 103 10.97 7.07 -2.86
C PHE A 103 10.51 8.04 -1.78
N ASN A 104 11.46 8.87 -1.29
CA ASN A 104 11.16 9.92 -0.33
C ASN A 104 10.86 11.21 -1.09
N GLY A 105 9.63 11.32 -1.57
CA GLY A 105 9.18 12.43 -2.40
C GLY A 105 7.67 12.40 -2.61
N ASN A 106 7.18 13.40 -3.32
CA ASN A 106 5.77 13.55 -3.59
C ASN A 106 5.32 12.58 -4.68
N VAL A 107 4.10 12.02 -4.54
CA VAL A 107 3.50 11.13 -5.55
C VAL A 107 3.37 11.81 -6.92
N PHE A 108 3.19 13.12 -6.97
CA PHE A 108 3.13 13.90 -8.23
C PHE A 108 4.43 13.89 -9.03
N GLU A 109 5.55 13.55 -8.40
CA GLU A 109 6.86 13.42 -9.05
C GLU A 109 7.03 12.05 -9.75
N LEU A 110 6.12 11.11 -9.51
CA LEU A 110 6.18 9.79 -10.14
C LEU A 110 5.73 9.85 -11.61
N GLY A 111 6.61 9.40 -12.49
CA GLY A 111 6.25 9.20 -13.89
C GLY A 111 5.28 8.03 -14.09
N LEU A 112 4.46 8.08 -15.15
CA LEU A 112 3.52 7.01 -15.51
C LEU A 112 4.20 5.64 -15.70
N GLY A 113 5.49 5.62 -16.04
CA GLY A 113 6.27 4.38 -16.16
C GLY A 113 6.30 3.59 -14.86
N VAL A 114 6.37 4.26 -13.70
CA VAL A 114 6.33 3.59 -12.39
C VAL A 114 4.99 2.87 -12.21
N PHE A 115 3.88 3.56 -12.46
CA PHE A 115 2.54 2.95 -12.37
C PHE A 115 2.37 1.78 -13.32
N LYS A 116 2.88 1.89 -14.54
CA LYS A 116 2.78 0.85 -15.58
C LYS A 116 3.52 -0.44 -15.19
N GLU A 117 4.62 -0.34 -14.46
CA GLU A 117 5.42 -1.48 -14.01
C GLU A 117 4.80 -2.25 -12.83
N MET A 118 3.80 -1.68 -12.16
CA MET A 118 3.16 -2.29 -10.99
C MET A 118 1.97 -3.16 -11.40
N ASP A 119 1.72 -4.21 -10.65
CA ASP A 119 0.54 -5.04 -10.80
C ASP A 119 -0.67 -4.43 -10.09
N ILE A 120 -0.44 -3.77 -8.95
CA ILE A 120 -1.46 -3.06 -8.17
C ILE A 120 -0.87 -1.87 -7.44
N ILE A 121 -1.69 -0.83 -7.26
CA ILE A 121 -1.37 0.35 -6.46
C ILE A 121 -2.28 0.37 -5.23
N ILE A 122 -1.72 0.58 -4.03
CA ILE A 122 -2.48 0.64 -2.78
C ILE A 122 -2.21 1.98 -2.10
N CYS A 123 -3.28 2.74 -1.82
CA CYS A 123 -3.19 4.08 -1.27
C CYS A 123 -3.69 4.13 0.17
N GLY A 124 -2.88 4.74 1.04
CA GLY A 124 -3.26 5.15 2.39
C GLY A 124 -3.07 6.66 2.55
N LEU A 125 -3.68 7.43 1.63
CA LEU A 125 -3.54 8.88 1.52
C LEU A 125 -4.62 9.61 2.36
N ASP A 126 -4.31 10.81 2.82
CA ASP A 126 -5.25 11.75 3.45
C ASP A 126 -5.62 12.92 2.52
N ASN A 127 -4.92 13.06 1.40
CA ASN A 127 -5.07 14.15 0.43
C ASN A 127 -5.93 13.71 -0.76
N ARG A 128 -6.95 14.52 -1.08
CA ARG A 128 -7.89 14.25 -2.19
C ARG A 128 -7.24 14.44 -3.57
N GLU A 129 -6.38 15.44 -3.70
CA GLU A 129 -5.69 15.76 -4.95
C GLU A 129 -4.73 14.61 -5.34
N ALA A 130 -3.99 14.08 -4.36
CA ALA A 130 -3.13 12.93 -4.57
C ALA A 130 -3.93 11.68 -5.00
N ARG A 131 -5.12 11.45 -4.43
CA ARG A 131 -6.01 10.37 -4.89
C ARG A 131 -6.48 10.55 -6.33
N LEU A 132 -6.82 11.77 -6.73
CA LEU A 132 -7.18 12.08 -8.12
C LEU A 132 -6.03 11.81 -9.07
N PHE A 133 -4.83 12.25 -8.71
CA PHE A 133 -3.62 11.98 -9.50
C PHE A 133 -3.37 10.48 -9.67
N VAL A 134 -3.46 9.71 -8.59
CA VAL A 134 -3.31 8.25 -8.64
C VAL A 134 -4.40 7.63 -9.52
N ASN A 135 -5.66 8.03 -9.35
CA ASN A 135 -6.76 7.56 -10.18
C ASN A 135 -6.48 7.80 -11.67
N GLN A 136 -6.13 9.01 -12.04
CA GLN A 136 -5.82 9.38 -13.43
C GLN A 136 -4.62 8.62 -13.98
N SER A 137 -3.57 8.44 -13.17
CA SER A 137 -2.38 7.68 -13.54
C SER A 137 -2.71 6.20 -13.77
N CYS A 138 -3.44 5.58 -12.86
CA CYS A 138 -3.86 4.18 -12.95
C CYS A 138 -4.76 3.92 -14.16
N TRP A 139 -5.70 4.85 -14.43
CA TRP A 139 -6.58 4.77 -15.60
C TRP A 139 -5.81 4.86 -16.92
N LYS A 140 -4.85 5.81 -17.02
CA LYS A 140 -3.99 5.97 -18.21
C LYS A 140 -3.14 4.73 -18.53
N VAL A 141 -2.71 4.00 -17.51
CA VAL A 141 -1.83 2.83 -17.68
C VAL A 141 -2.56 1.49 -17.50
N ASN A 142 -3.88 1.54 -17.29
CA ASN A 142 -4.73 0.36 -17.12
C ASN A 142 -4.26 -0.54 -15.95
N ARG A 143 -4.07 0.05 -14.76
CA ARG A 143 -3.64 -0.68 -13.56
C ARG A 143 -4.66 -0.56 -12.44
N PRO A 144 -5.02 -1.68 -11.77
CA PRO A 144 -5.92 -1.65 -10.63
C PRO A 144 -5.29 -0.90 -9.46
N TRP A 145 -6.14 -0.21 -8.69
CA TRP A 145 -5.70 0.42 -7.46
C TRP A 145 -6.75 0.36 -6.36
N SER A 146 -6.28 0.41 -5.12
CA SER A 146 -7.12 0.40 -3.93
C SER A 146 -6.91 1.67 -3.12
N ASP A 147 -8.01 2.29 -2.68
CA ASP A 147 -8.00 3.44 -1.78
C ASP A 147 -8.48 3.03 -0.39
N GLY A 148 -7.72 3.35 0.62
CA GLY A 148 -8.10 3.27 2.03
C GLY A 148 -8.27 4.65 2.62
N ALA A 149 -9.37 4.88 3.34
CA ALA A 149 -9.63 6.11 4.07
C ALA A 149 -10.26 5.84 5.43
N ILE A 150 -9.93 6.70 6.40
CA ILE A 150 -10.56 6.69 7.73
C ILE A 150 -11.08 8.09 7.99
N GLU A 151 -12.35 8.18 8.36
CA GLU A 151 -13.01 9.41 8.79
C GLU A 151 -13.65 9.18 10.15
N VAL A 152 -13.07 9.80 11.19
CA VAL A 152 -13.47 9.63 12.60
C VAL A 152 -13.46 8.16 13.01
N LEU A 153 -14.61 7.48 12.97
CA LEU A 153 -14.79 6.07 13.32
C LEU A 153 -15.15 5.18 12.12
N ASN A 154 -15.30 5.78 10.94
CA ASN A 154 -15.67 5.06 9.73
C ASN A 154 -14.44 4.77 8.88
N GLY A 155 -14.25 3.51 8.51
CA GLY A 155 -13.25 3.10 7.53
C GLY A 155 -13.89 2.77 6.19
N VAL A 156 -13.23 3.16 5.10
CA VAL A 156 -13.63 2.83 3.73
C VAL A 156 -12.44 2.20 3.01
N ALA A 157 -12.68 1.07 2.35
CA ALA A 157 -11.77 0.48 1.38
C ALA A 157 -12.50 0.35 0.05
N ARG A 158 -11.87 0.82 -1.03
CA ARG A 158 -12.43 0.79 -2.38
C ARG A 158 -11.41 0.21 -3.34
N MET A 159 -11.87 -0.59 -4.30
CA MET A 159 -11.06 -1.11 -5.40
C MET A 159 -11.55 -0.50 -6.71
N PHE A 160 -10.63 -0.04 -7.54
CA PHE A 160 -10.88 0.51 -8.86
C PHE A 160 -10.10 -0.31 -9.89
N ILE A 161 -10.80 -0.81 -10.90
CA ILE A 161 -10.25 -1.75 -11.90
C ILE A 161 -10.47 -1.16 -13.29
N PRO A 162 -9.50 -0.41 -13.84
CA PRO A 162 -9.56 0.06 -15.22
C PRO A 162 -9.49 -1.12 -16.22
N PRO A 163 -10.03 -0.96 -17.44
CA PRO A 163 -10.78 0.20 -17.94
C PRO A 163 -12.27 0.16 -17.59
N ASP A 164 -12.74 -0.93 -17.00
CA ASP A 164 -14.15 -1.19 -16.76
C ASP A 164 -14.54 -0.75 -15.35
N GLY A 165 -15.78 -0.24 -15.23
CA GLY A 165 -16.37 0.12 -13.95
C GLY A 165 -16.25 1.59 -13.57
N VAL A 166 -16.51 1.86 -12.29
CA VAL A 166 -16.56 3.21 -11.70
C VAL A 166 -15.16 3.64 -11.27
N CYS A 167 -14.72 4.82 -11.70
CA CYS A 167 -13.46 5.41 -11.22
C CYS A 167 -13.66 6.23 -9.94
N TYR A 168 -12.57 6.66 -9.32
CA TYR A 168 -12.62 7.49 -8.12
C TYR A 168 -13.36 8.82 -8.36
N GLU A 169 -13.18 9.45 -9.51
CA GLU A 169 -13.89 10.69 -9.88
C GLU A 169 -15.41 10.48 -9.97
N CYS A 170 -15.84 9.34 -10.53
CA CYS A 170 -17.27 9.01 -10.63
C CYS A 170 -17.95 8.85 -9.25
N THR A 171 -17.19 8.65 -8.18
CA THR A 171 -17.73 8.56 -6.81
C THR A 171 -17.88 9.92 -6.13
N ARG A 172 -17.54 11.02 -6.82
CA ARG A 172 -17.53 12.39 -6.31
C ARG A 172 -18.78 13.17 -6.73
N ASN A 173 -19.20 14.08 -5.86
CA ASN A 173 -20.24 15.07 -6.16
C ASN A 173 -19.63 16.47 -6.28
N GLU A 174 -20.41 17.45 -6.71
CA GLU A 174 -19.96 18.84 -6.89
C GLU A 174 -19.40 19.47 -5.60
N ALA A 175 -19.93 19.10 -4.42
CA ALA A 175 -19.44 19.61 -3.15
C ALA A 175 -18.02 19.12 -2.84
N ASP A 176 -17.67 17.90 -3.28
CA ASP A 176 -16.32 17.35 -3.13
C ASP A 176 -15.28 18.13 -3.93
N TYR A 177 -15.65 18.65 -5.11
CA TYR A 177 -14.75 19.47 -5.94
C TYR A 177 -14.54 20.87 -5.38
N LYS A 178 -15.52 21.46 -4.70
CA LYS A 178 -15.38 22.75 -4.03
C LYS A 178 -14.40 22.75 -2.86
N LEU A 179 -14.08 21.59 -2.33
CA LEU A 179 -13.10 21.39 -1.24
C LEU A 179 -11.67 21.16 -1.75
N LEU A 180 -11.44 21.18 -3.06
CA LEU A 180 -10.11 21.09 -3.68
C LEU A 180 -9.46 22.45 -3.92
N ASN A 181 -10.24 23.54 -3.78
CA ASN A 181 -9.81 24.93 -3.82
C ASN A 181 -9.80 25.47 -2.38
#